data_8444e7bca7573d8ee770e7a250223d56
#
_entry.id   8444e7bca7573d8ee770e7a250223d56
#
_cell.length_a   1.000
_cell.length_b   1.000
_cell.length_c   1.000
_cell.angle_alpha   90.00
_cell.angle_beta   90.00
_cell.angle_gamma   90.00
#
_symmetry.space_group_name_H-M   'P 1'
#
loop_
_entity.id
_entity.type
_entity.pdbx_description
1 polymer ?
#
loop_
_entity_poly.entity_id
_entity_poly.type
_entity_poly.pdbx_seq_one_letter_code
_entity_poly.pdbx_strand_id
1 'polypeptide(L)'
;MNRKKITALLLSSVMALTPAMPAMAEQSTIVNYVDRTTDNTVETPDVTPTPLPEKKEGWETVDGVKYYYVNGEKITNKVEKIGKYTYCFDKTGKLVTNKPYYKVNAKTYYKIKKNGQATKLSAVETMAAVRL
;
A
#
# COMPACT_ATOMS: atom_id res chain seq x y z
N MET A 1 47.12 -15.34 3.96
CA MET A 1 46.40 -15.73 5.20
C MET A 1 46.20 -14.51 6.07
N ASN A 2 45.06 -13.89 6.05
CA ASN A 2 44.65 -12.89 7.06
C ASN A 2 43.14 -13.00 7.29
N ARG A 3 42.80 -13.73 8.34
CA ARG A 3 41.44 -13.84 8.86
C ARG A 3 41.21 -12.64 9.76
N LYS A 4 40.41 -11.67 9.33
CA LYS A 4 39.88 -10.63 10.22
C LYS A 4 38.60 -11.12 10.84
N LYS A 5 38.68 -11.46 12.11
CA LYS A 5 37.54 -11.78 12.98
C LYS A 5 36.73 -10.50 13.21
N ILE A 6 35.47 -10.50 12.83
CA ILE A 6 34.56 -9.42 13.18
C ILE A 6 33.80 -9.88 14.42
N THR A 7 34.07 -9.21 15.50
CA THR A 7 33.45 -9.40 16.81
C THR A 7 32.04 -8.81 16.77
N ALA A 8 31.06 -9.64 17.02
CA ALA A 8 29.65 -9.21 17.20
C ALA A 8 29.53 -8.49 18.55
N LEU A 9 29.06 -7.26 18.51
CA LEU A 9 28.66 -6.51 19.71
C LEU A 9 27.15 -6.60 19.84
N LEU A 10 26.70 -7.43 20.79
CA LEU A 10 25.35 -7.50 21.26
C LEU A 10 25.07 -6.30 22.18
N LEU A 11 24.24 -5.36 21.75
CA LEU A 11 23.62 -4.41 22.67
C LEU A 11 22.15 -4.76 22.82
N SER A 12 21.86 -5.43 23.94
CA SER A 12 20.55 -5.60 24.51
C SER A 12 20.14 -4.27 25.17
N SER A 13 19.07 -3.63 24.69
CA SER A 13 18.39 -2.58 25.42
C SER A 13 16.91 -2.85 25.42
N VAL A 14 16.45 -3.50 26.48
CA VAL A 14 15.04 -3.62 26.88
C VAL A 14 14.67 -2.31 27.57
N MET A 15 13.75 -1.54 26.99
CA MET A 15 12.97 -0.56 27.75
C MET A 15 11.52 -0.73 27.41
N ALA A 16 10.83 -1.48 28.25
CA ALA A 16 9.39 -1.47 28.37
C ALA A 16 8.97 -0.20 29.12
N LEU A 17 8.28 0.69 28.45
CA LEU A 17 7.54 1.76 29.10
C LEU A 17 6.09 1.66 28.65
N THR A 18 5.27 1.06 29.49
CA THR A 18 3.81 1.10 29.38
C THR A 18 3.30 2.34 30.10
N PRO A 19 2.62 3.28 29.46
CA PRO A 19 1.81 4.25 30.17
C PRO A 19 0.44 3.64 30.46
N ALA A 20 0.15 3.51 31.75
CA ALA A 20 -1.17 3.19 32.25
C ALA A 20 -2.14 4.33 31.88
N MET A 21 -3.24 3.99 31.24
CA MET A 21 -4.37 4.91 31.07
C MET A 21 -5.23 4.89 32.32
N PRO A 22 -5.57 6.05 32.90
CA PRO A 22 -6.58 6.11 33.96
C PRO A 22 -7.97 5.92 33.33
N ALA A 23 -8.69 4.96 33.84
CA ALA A 23 -10.11 4.80 33.61
C ALA A 23 -10.84 5.98 34.22
N MET A 24 -11.45 6.85 33.43
CA MET A 24 -12.46 7.79 33.91
C MET A 24 -13.82 7.12 33.79
N ALA A 25 -14.34 6.77 34.97
CA ALA A 25 -15.73 6.42 35.14
C ALA A 25 -16.54 7.72 35.10
N GLU A 26 -17.32 7.95 34.07
CA GLU A 26 -18.33 8.99 34.06
C GLU A 26 -19.64 8.46 34.60
N GLN A 27 -20.03 9.03 35.68
CA GLN A 27 -21.31 8.83 36.34
C GLN A 27 -22.45 9.29 35.43
N SER A 28 -23.32 8.35 35.08
CA SER A 28 -24.62 8.63 34.50
C SER A 28 -25.50 9.29 35.54
N THR A 29 -25.76 10.58 35.38
CA THR A 29 -26.80 11.28 36.14
C THR A 29 -28.12 11.05 35.41
N ILE A 30 -28.95 10.19 35.98
CA ILE A 30 -30.34 10.01 35.55
C ILE A 30 -31.15 11.21 36.01
N VAL A 31 -31.53 12.08 35.11
CA VAL A 31 -32.53 13.10 35.40
C VAL A 31 -33.86 12.62 34.83
N ASN A 32 -34.69 12.09 35.74
CA ASN A 32 -36.10 11.85 35.45
C ASN A 32 -36.79 13.20 35.26
N TYR A 33 -37.29 13.44 34.06
CA TYR A 33 -38.29 14.48 33.83
C TYR A 33 -39.54 13.83 33.20
N VAL A 34 -40.60 13.96 33.93
CA VAL A 34 -41.94 13.48 33.69
C VAL A 34 -42.60 14.31 32.58
N ASP A 35 -43.19 13.57 31.62
CA ASP A 35 -44.47 13.79 30.95
C ASP A 35 -44.80 15.21 30.46
N ARG A 36 -44.85 15.33 29.12
CA ARG A 36 -45.92 16.09 28.44
C ARG A 36 -46.08 15.58 27.01
N THR A 37 -47.25 14.97 26.83
CA THR A 37 -47.93 14.67 25.58
C THR A 37 -47.91 15.89 24.64
N THR A 38 -47.24 15.77 23.50
CA THR A 38 -47.67 16.39 22.24
C THR A 38 -47.06 15.60 21.09
N ASP A 39 -47.97 15.06 20.31
CA ASP A 39 -47.81 14.46 19.01
C ASP A 39 -46.95 15.38 18.12
N ASN A 40 -45.72 14.96 17.83
CA ASN A 40 -44.96 15.43 16.71
C ASN A 40 -44.20 14.25 16.16
N THR A 41 -44.69 13.70 15.10
CA THR A 41 -43.98 12.77 14.20
C THR A 41 -42.72 13.45 13.70
N VAL A 42 -41.66 13.35 14.46
CA VAL A 42 -40.29 13.64 13.99
C VAL A 42 -39.87 12.41 13.22
N GLU A 43 -39.95 12.50 11.90
CA GLU A 43 -39.22 11.60 11.02
C GLU A 43 -37.73 11.67 11.41
N THR A 44 -37.26 10.66 12.11
CA THR A 44 -35.83 10.44 12.27
C THR A 44 -35.24 10.25 10.87
N PRO A 45 -34.34 11.12 10.42
CA PRO A 45 -33.66 10.86 9.17
C PRO A 45 -32.95 9.51 9.32
N ASP A 46 -33.36 8.56 8.50
CA ASP A 46 -32.64 7.28 8.33
C ASP A 46 -31.24 7.60 7.85
N VAL A 47 -30.33 7.79 8.81
CA VAL A 47 -28.90 7.88 8.56
C VAL A 47 -28.43 6.48 8.26
N THR A 48 -28.71 6.00 7.05
CA THR A 48 -28.02 4.86 6.49
C THR A 48 -26.53 5.12 6.65
N PRO A 49 -25.79 4.32 7.40
CA PRO A 49 -24.36 4.54 7.59
C PRO A 49 -23.71 4.50 6.20
N THR A 50 -23.20 5.64 5.76
CA THR A 50 -22.41 5.72 4.54
C THR A 50 -21.28 4.72 4.69
N PRO A 51 -21.18 3.68 3.84
CA PRO A 51 -20.12 2.70 3.95
C PRO A 51 -18.78 3.44 3.89
N LEU A 52 -17.95 3.21 4.92
CA LEU A 52 -16.58 3.69 4.94
C LEU A 52 -15.92 3.23 3.65
N PRO A 53 -15.27 4.12 2.86
CA PRO A 53 -14.67 3.73 1.60
C PRO A 53 -13.67 2.60 1.86
N GLU A 54 -13.98 1.42 1.32
CA GLU A 54 -13.10 0.27 1.41
C GLU A 54 -11.76 0.63 0.75
N LYS A 55 -10.68 0.48 1.50
CA LYS A 55 -9.33 0.69 0.96
C LYS A 55 -9.11 -0.32 -0.16
N LYS A 56 -8.90 0.17 -1.37
CA LYS A 56 -8.57 -0.68 -2.51
C LYS A 56 -7.24 -1.40 -2.25
N GLU A 57 -7.24 -2.71 -2.48
CA GLU A 57 -6.06 -3.56 -2.34
C GLU A 57 -5.91 -4.49 -3.55
N GLY A 58 -4.68 -4.65 -4.02
CA GLY A 58 -4.37 -5.59 -5.09
C GLY A 58 -4.63 -5.06 -6.50
N TRP A 59 -4.90 -6.00 -7.42
CA TRP A 59 -5.08 -5.69 -8.84
C TRP A 59 -6.45 -5.12 -9.15
N GLU A 60 -6.48 -4.01 -9.88
CA GLU A 60 -7.69 -3.43 -10.47
C GLU A 60 -7.52 -3.27 -11.98
N THR A 61 -8.58 -3.49 -12.73
CA THR A 61 -8.61 -3.24 -14.18
C THR A 61 -9.67 -2.20 -14.48
N VAL A 62 -9.25 -1.08 -15.05
CA VAL A 62 -10.12 0.02 -15.47
C VAL A 62 -9.88 0.27 -16.95
N ASP A 63 -10.91 0.21 -17.76
CA ASP A 63 -10.85 0.40 -19.23
C ASP A 63 -9.79 -0.47 -19.92
N GLY A 64 -9.66 -1.73 -19.46
CA GLY A 64 -8.66 -2.66 -19.98
C GLY A 64 -7.21 -2.42 -19.52
N VAL A 65 -6.98 -1.40 -18.71
CA VAL A 65 -5.67 -1.08 -18.12
C VAL A 65 -5.59 -1.60 -16.70
N LYS A 66 -4.48 -2.27 -16.36
CA LYS A 66 -4.26 -2.81 -15.01
C LYS A 66 -3.49 -1.83 -14.14
N TYR A 67 -3.95 -1.72 -12.91
CA TYR A 67 -3.35 -0.97 -11.80
C TYR A 67 -3.15 -1.89 -10.60
N TYR A 68 -2.29 -1.49 -9.69
CA TYR A 68 -2.10 -2.20 -8.42
C TYR A 68 -2.16 -1.22 -7.26
N TYR A 69 -2.92 -1.57 -6.22
CA TYR A 69 -3.14 -0.76 -5.04
C TYR A 69 -2.54 -1.42 -3.80
N VAL A 70 -1.95 -0.61 -2.94
CA VAL A 70 -1.45 -1.00 -1.63
C VAL A 70 -1.94 0.03 -0.62
N ASN A 71 -2.61 -0.41 0.43
CA ASN A 71 -3.21 0.46 1.46
C ASN A 71 -4.15 1.55 0.90
N GLY A 72 -4.83 1.26 -0.20
CA GLY A 72 -5.71 2.21 -0.88
C GLY A 72 -5.02 3.14 -1.86
N GLU A 73 -3.69 3.11 -1.94
CA GLU A 73 -2.92 3.95 -2.86
C GLU A 73 -2.47 3.19 -4.11
N LYS A 74 -2.62 3.83 -5.24
CA LYS A 74 -2.16 3.28 -6.52
C LYS A 74 -0.64 3.37 -6.64
N ILE A 75 0.02 2.25 -6.95
CA ILE A 75 1.45 2.26 -7.24
C ILE A 75 1.72 3.00 -8.55
N THR A 76 2.60 4.00 -8.51
CA THR A 76 3.01 4.80 -9.66
C THR A 76 4.53 4.87 -9.77
N ASN A 77 5.05 4.96 -11.00
CA ASN A 77 6.48 5.16 -11.30
C ASN A 77 7.42 4.22 -10.51
N LYS A 78 7.04 2.95 -10.38
CA LYS A 78 7.73 1.98 -9.51
C LYS A 78 7.86 0.63 -10.17
N VAL A 79 8.90 -0.09 -9.77
CA VAL A 79 9.05 -1.53 -10.01
C VAL A 79 8.71 -2.23 -8.71
N GLU A 80 7.73 -3.11 -8.74
CA GLU A 80 7.23 -3.80 -7.55
C GLU A 80 7.23 -5.31 -7.76
N LYS A 81 7.61 -6.05 -6.71
CA LYS A 81 7.49 -7.50 -6.67
C LYS A 81 6.16 -7.89 -6.05
N ILE A 82 5.29 -8.46 -6.86
CA ILE A 82 3.96 -8.89 -6.43
C ILE A 82 3.91 -10.42 -6.53
N GLY A 83 3.84 -11.05 -5.38
CA GLY A 83 3.99 -12.51 -5.29
C GLY A 83 5.37 -12.96 -5.76
N LYS A 84 5.41 -13.85 -6.72
CA LYS A 84 6.66 -14.40 -7.29
C LYS A 84 7.19 -13.65 -8.52
N TYR A 85 6.46 -12.64 -9.01
CA TYR A 85 6.81 -11.90 -10.22
C TYR A 85 7.08 -10.44 -9.93
N THR A 86 7.87 -9.82 -10.79
CA THR A 86 8.14 -8.38 -10.77
C THR A 86 7.32 -7.70 -11.87
N TYR A 87 6.81 -6.49 -11.57
CA TYR A 87 6.01 -5.67 -12.46
C TYR A 87 6.52 -4.24 -12.46
N CYS A 88 6.33 -3.54 -13.58
CA CYS A 88 6.70 -2.13 -13.71
C CYS A 88 5.43 -1.31 -13.91
N PHE A 89 5.32 -0.20 -13.19
CA PHE A 89 4.23 0.76 -13.32
C PHE A 89 4.77 2.10 -13.81
N ASP A 90 4.07 2.71 -14.73
CA ASP A 90 4.44 4.02 -15.26
C ASP A 90 4.08 5.17 -14.28
N LYS A 91 4.34 6.41 -14.68
CA LYS A 91 4.05 7.60 -13.87
C LYS A 91 2.56 7.77 -13.55
N THR A 92 1.68 7.19 -14.35
CA THR A 92 0.22 7.24 -14.15
C THR A 92 -0.30 6.02 -13.37
N GLY A 93 0.57 5.09 -13.03
CA GLY A 93 0.26 3.85 -12.33
C GLY A 93 -0.23 2.71 -13.24
N LYS A 94 -0.17 2.87 -14.55
CA LYS A 94 -0.53 1.81 -15.49
C LYS A 94 0.53 0.73 -15.50
N LEU A 95 0.09 -0.54 -15.52
CA LEU A 95 0.98 -1.67 -15.72
C LEU A 95 1.63 -1.58 -17.10
N VAL A 96 2.95 -1.54 -17.14
CA VAL A 96 3.72 -1.59 -18.38
C VAL A 96 3.71 -3.02 -18.91
N THR A 97 3.42 -3.19 -20.20
CA THR A 97 3.35 -4.51 -20.84
C THR A 97 4.05 -4.48 -22.19
N ASN A 98 4.49 -5.65 -22.67
CA ASN A 98 5.02 -5.85 -24.02
C ASN A 98 6.13 -4.86 -24.43
N LYS A 99 7.12 -4.69 -23.54
CA LYS A 99 8.31 -3.87 -23.83
C LYS A 99 9.56 -4.75 -23.82
N PRO A 100 10.25 -4.90 -24.96
CA PRO A 100 11.52 -5.65 -24.98
C PRO A 100 12.58 -4.97 -24.13
N TYR A 101 12.55 -3.64 -24.07
CA TYR A 101 13.43 -2.81 -23.25
C TYR A 101 12.64 -1.70 -22.59
N TYR A 102 12.63 -1.67 -21.27
CA TYR A 102 11.99 -0.63 -20.47
C TYR A 102 12.99 -0.06 -19.47
N LYS A 103 13.33 1.22 -19.66
CA LYS A 103 14.27 1.93 -18.81
C LYS A 103 13.58 2.43 -17.55
N VAL A 104 14.04 1.95 -16.40
CA VAL A 104 13.55 2.40 -15.09
C VAL A 104 14.42 3.54 -14.54
N ASN A 105 15.74 3.42 -14.71
CA ASN A 105 16.70 4.46 -14.35
C ASN A 105 17.93 4.40 -15.27
N ALA A 106 18.93 5.25 -15.01
CA ALA A 106 20.11 5.38 -15.87
C ALA A 106 20.86 4.05 -16.13
N LYS A 107 20.77 3.10 -15.20
CA LYS A 107 21.56 1.84 -15.23
C LYS A 107 20.72 0.57 -15.23
N THR A 108 19.38 0.69 -15.16
CA THR A 108 18.51 -0.47 -14.97
C THR A 108 17.44 -0.54 -16.04
N TYR A 109 17.42 -1.65 -16.74
CA TYR A 109 16.47 -1.97 -17.79
C TYR A 109 15.76 -3.28 -17.48
N TYR A 110 14.52 -3.39 -17.95
CA TYR A 110 13.70 -4.59 -17.83
C TYR A 110 13.16 -5.02 -19.19
N LYS A 111 13.08 -6.31 -19.39
CA LYS A 111 12.28 -6.93 -20.45
C LYS A 111 10.91 -7.23 -19.87
N ILE A 112 9.86 -6.71 -20.48
CA ILE A 112 8.49 -6.85 -20.00
C ILE A 112 7.66 -7.66 -21.00
N LYS A 113 7.10 -8.75 -20.53
CA LYS A 113 6.24 -9.64 -21.31
C LYS A 113 4.87 -8.99 -21.60
N LYS A 114 4.10 -9.59 -22.50
CA LYS A 114 2.70 -9.18 -22.79
C LYS A 114 1.80 -9.18 -21.56
N ASN A 115 2.03 -10.10 -20.61
CA ASN A 115 1.29 -10.19 -19.35
C ASN A 115 1.79 -9.24 -18.24
N GLY A 116 2.76 -8.36 -18.53
CA GLY A 116 3.32 -7.40 -17.59
C GLY A 116 4.47 -7.92 -16.71
N GLN A 117 4.77 -9.22 -16.75
CA GLN A 117 5.90 -9.75 -15.98
C GLN A 117 7.22 -9.16 -16.49
N ALA A 118 7.98 -8.57 -15.57
CA ALA A 118 9.24 -7.91 -15.85
C ALA A 118 10.43 -8.76 -15.38
N THR A 119 11.45 -8.85 -16.21
CA THR A 119 12.73 -9.46 -15.88
C THR A 119 13.83 -8.42 -16.03
N LYS A 120 14.64 -8.23 -14.99
CA LYS A 120 15.77 -7.30 -15.04
C LYS A 120 16.80 -7.80 -16.05
N LEU A 121 17.25 -6.92 -16.93
CA LEU A 121 18.29 -7.24 -17.91
C LEU A 121 19.66 -7.27 -17.23
N SER A 122 20.53 -8.16 -17.70
CA SER A 122 21.95 -8.19 -17.35
C SER A 122 22.69 -6.96 -17.91
N ALA A 123 23.91 -6.72 -17.46
CA ALA A 123 24.74 -5.63 -17.97
C ALA A 123 24.97 -5.74 -19.47
N VAL A 124 25.20 -6.95 -20.00
CA VAL A 124 25.42 -7.20 -21.42
C VAL A 124 24.15 -6.91 -22.24
N GLU A 125 23.00 -7.39 -21.79
CA GLU A 125 21.70 -7.12 -22.45
C GLU A 125 21.34 -5.64 -22.40
N THR A 126 21.68 -4.96 -21.30
CA THR A 126 21.49 -3.51 -21.16
C THR A 126 22.34 -2.73 -22.17
N MET A 127 23.59 -3.13 -22.39
CA MET A 127 24.45 -2.49 -23.40
C MET A 127 23.90 -2.68 -24.83
N ALA A 128 23.32 -3.83 -25.14
CA ALA A 128 22.66 -4.06 -26.41
C ALA A 128 21.42 -3.17 -26.59
N ALA A 129 20.65 -2.96 -25.50
CA ALA A 129 19.45 -2.13 -25.52
C ALA A 129 19.74 -0.63 -25.72
N VAL A 130 20.90 -0.13 -25.28
CA VAL A 130 21.28 1.29 -25.38
C VAL A 130 21.80 1.66 -26.78
N ARG A 131 22.18 0.66 -27.58
CA ARG A 131 22.70 0.88 -28.95
C ARG A 131 21.61 0.93 -30.02
N LEU A 132 20.36 0.70 -29.65
CA LEU A 132 19.17 0.81 -30.51
C LEU A 132 18.55 2.21 -30.38
#